data_69ef4ee25c6e211749e9a75032507f81
#
_entry.id   69ef4ee25c6e211749e9a75032507f81
#
_cell.length_a   1.000
_cell.length_b   1.000
_cell.length_c   1.000
_cell.angle_alpha   90.00
_cell.angle_beta   90.00
_cell.angle_gamma   90.00
#
_symmetry.space_group_name_H-M   'P 1'
#
loop_
_entity.id
_entity.type
_entity.pdbx_description
1 polymer ?
#
loop_
_entity_poly.entity_id
_entity_poly.type
_entity_poly.pdbx_seq_one_letter_code
_entity_poly.pdbx_strand_id
1 'polypeptide(L)'
;MAGHSKWVNIKQRKGRQDKIRGKAFTRLGKEIMIAAKIGGGNVDFNPRLRLAIDKAKAANMAKDTIERAVKKGTGELEGVEYIEIRYEGYGPGGVAFLVDVVTDNKNRSASTVRMNFSRNEGNLGETGSVAFMFDRKGILEFDKKKVNEEKLMETALEAGAEDIVDREHFSVVITDPNDFENVKKALDEKGLNSENAEITMYPQNEIKITDIETATKILKLYDDLEDNEDVQEIYANFNISDKILEKMEG
;
A
#
# COMPACT_ATOMS: atom_id res chain seq x y z
N MET A 1 6.67 -7.40 4.87
CA MET A 1 6.05 -6.12 5.22
C MET A 1 5.66 -5.96 6.70
N ALA A 2 5.98 -6.91 7.59
CA ALA A 2 5.62 -6.78 9.02
C ALA A 2 6.17 -5.50 9.69
N GLY A 3 7.40 -5.10 9.40
CA GLY A 3 7.93 -3.83 9.88
C GLY A 3 7.23 -2.60 9.29
N HIS A 4 6.77 -2.70 8.05
CA HIS A 4 5.97 -1.67 7.39
C HIS A 4 4.57 -1.58 7.99
N SER A 5 3.87 -2.71 8.15
CA SER A 5 2.53 -2.74 8.78
C SER A 5 2.58 -2.24 10.22
N LYS A 6 3.60 -2.62 11.01
CA LYS A 6 3.78 -2.12 12.37
C LYS A 6 4.05 -0.61 12.38
N TRP A 7 4.91 -0.10 11.49
CA TRP A 7 5.17 1.33 11.35
C TRP A 7 3.90 2.11 11.01
N VAL A 8 3.12 1.64 10.04
CA VAL A 8 1.83 2.25 9.67
C VAL A 8 0.88 2.28 10.86
N ASN A 9 0.78 1.19 11.64
CA ASN A 9 -0.04 1.12 12.84
C ASN A 9 0.44 2.07 13.95
N ILE A 10 1.75 2.19 14.15
CA ILE A 10 2.35 3.14 15.11
C ILE A 10 2.03 4.58 14.70
N LYS A 11 2.19 4.90 13.42
CA LYS A 11 1.90 6.23 12.87
C LYS A 11 0.43 6.61 13.02
N GLN A 12 -0.48 5.68 12.81
CA GLN A 12 -1.93 5.90 13.02
C GLN A 12 -2.27 6.22 14.49
N ARG A 13 -1.56 5.64 15.45
CA ARG A 13 -1.74 5.92 16.89
C ARG A 13 -1.23 7.31 17.32
N LYS A 14 -0.17 7.82 16.68
CA LYS A 14 0.47 9.13 17.03
C LYS A 14 -0.26 10.37 16.48
N GLY A 15 -1.36 10.23 15.75
CA GLY A 15 -2.39 11.23 15.49
C GLY A 15 -2.01 12.56 14.85
N ARG A 16 -2.57 12.81 13.72
CA ARG A 16 -3.04 14.09 13.15
C ARG A 16 -4.23 13.76 12.26
N GLN A 17 -5.31 13.35 12.88
CA GLN A 17 -6.47 12.77 12.17
C GLN A 17 -7.03 13.66 11.05
N ASP A 18 -7.08 14.98 11.22
CA ASP A 18 -7.69 15.86 10.20
C ASP A 18 -6.82 16.06 8.95
N LYS A 19 -5.50 16.20 9.11
CA LYS A 19 -4.56 16.31 7.98
C LYS A 19 -4.45 15.00 7.20
N ILE A 20 -4.45 13.87 7.91
CA ILE A 20 -4.47 12.51 7.35
C ILE A 20 -5.76 12.29 6.57
N ARG A 21 -6.91 12.74 7.09
CA ARG A 21 -8.21 12.61 6.44
C ARG A 21 -8.31 13.40 5.15
N GLY A 22 -7.81 14.64 5.11
CA GLY A 22 -7.78 15.47 3.90
C GLY A 22 -6.94 14.82 2.78
N LYS A 23 -5.76 14.31 3.10
CA LYS A 23 -4.90 13.61 2.13
C LYS A 23 -5.55 12.32 1.63
N ALA A 24 -6.16 11.53 2.53
CA ALA A 24 -6.87 10.31 2.15
C ALA A 24 -8.00 10.61 1.16
N PHE A 25 -8.76 11.68 1.37
CA PHE A 25 -9.83 12.07 0.44
C PHE A 25 -9.29 12.51 -0.93
N THR A 26 -8.17 13.24 -0.97
CA THR A 26 -7.54 13.63 -2.23
C THR A 26 -7.08 12.40 -3.00
N ARG A 27 -6.41 11.44 -2.35
CA ARG A 27 -5.97 10.18 -2.97
C ARG A 27 -7.14 9.35 -3.49
N LEU A 28 -8.16 9.14 -2.66
CA LEU A 28 -9.36 8.40 -3.05
C LEU A 28 -10.09 9.07 -4.22
N GLY A 29 -10.18 10.40 -4.23
CA GLY A 29 -10.75 11.16 -5.33
C GLY A 29 -9.97 10.98 -6.64
N LYS A 30 -8.63 11.01 -6.60
CA LYS A 30 -7.76 10.75 -7.75
C LYS A 30 -7.93 9.30 -8.25
N GLU A 31 -7.96 8.32 -7.35
CA GLU A 31 -8.17 6.91 -7.69
C GLU A 31 -9.51 6.67 -8.38
N ILE A 32 -10.59 7.28 -7.88
CA ILE A 32 -11.92 7.21 -8.53
C ILE A 32 -11.86 7.80 -9.94
N MET A 33 -11.23 8.96 -10.13
CA MET A 33 -11.12 9.60 -11.44
C MET A 33 -10.34 8.75 -12.43
N ILE A 34 -9.20 8.18 -12.02
CA ILE A 34 -8.39 7.29 -12.87
C ILE A 34 -9.13 6.00 -13.19
N ALA A 35 -9.76 5.36 -12.20
CA ALA A 35 -10.53 4.14 -12.41
C ALA A 35 -11.68 4.36 -13.40
N ALA A 36 -12.41 5.48 -13.27
CA ALA A 36 -13.48 5.85 -14.19
C ALA A 36 -12.97 6.19 -15.59
N LYS A 37 -11.80 6.85 -15.70
CA LYS A 37 -11.15 7.17 -16.98
C LYS A 37 -10.78 5.91 -17.77
N ILE A 38 -10.23 4.91 -17.09
CA ILE A 38 -9.71 3.68 -17.73
C ILE A 38 -10.83 2.70 -18.04
N GLY A 39 -11.73 2.44 -17.09
CA GLY A 39 -12.74 1.38 -17.16
C GLY A 39 -14.17 1.87 -17.32
N GLY A 40 -14.39 3.18 -17.47
CA GLY A 40 -15.73 3.78 -17.55
C GLY A 40 -16.38 3.97 -16.17
N GLY A 41 -17.48 4.74 -16.15
CA GLY A 41 -18.20 5.16 -14.94
C GLY A 41 -19.16 4.11 -14.35
N ASN A 42 -19.34 2.96 -14.99
CA ASN A 42 -20.26 1.93 -14.52
C ASN A 42 -19.57 0.96 -13.57
N VAL A 43 -19.97 0.97 -12.30
CA VAL A 43 -19.38 0.14 -11.23
C VAL A 43 -19.57 -1.36 -11.44
N ASP A 44 -20.61 -1.79 -12.16
CA ASP A 44 -20.88 -3.20 -12.42
C ASP A 44 -19.85 -3.81 -13.36
N PHE A 45 -19.35 -3.00 -14.30
CA PHE A 45 -18.36 -3.39 -15.30
C PHE A 45 -16.95 -2.91 -15.00
N ASN A 46 -16.75 -2.13 -13.91
CA ASN A 46 -15.46 -1.60 -13.51
C ASN A 46 -15.12 -1.98 -12.07
N PRO A 47 -14.50 -3.15 -11.83
CA PRO A 47 -14.13 -3.61 -10.49
C PRO A 47 -13.21 -2.65 -9.74
N ARG A 48 -12.27 -1.99 -10.45
CA ARG A 48 -11.36 -0.99 -9.87
C ARG A 48 -12.14 0.21 -9.32
N LEU A 49 -13.08 0.73 -10.11
CA LEU A 49 -13.93 1.85 -9.69
C LEU A 49 -14.81 1.46 -8.50
N ARG A 50 -15.38 0.28 -8.51
CA ARG A 50 -16.17 -0.25 -7.39
C ARG A 50 -15.37 -0.26 -6.10
N LEU A 51 -14.17 -0.84 -6.13
CA LEU A 51 -13.27 -0.89 -4.98
C LEU A 51 -12.88 0.51 -4.48
N ALA A 52 -12.56 1.42 -5.40
CA ALA A 52 -12.22 2.80 -5.05
C ALA A 52 -13.39 3.53 -4.38
N ILE A 53 -14.62 3.34 -4.88
CA ILE A 53 -15.84 3.90 -4.29
C ILE A 53 -16.12 3.30 -2.91
N ASP A 54 -15.92 2.00 -2.72
CA ASP A 54 -16.16 1.34 -1.44
C ASP A 54 -15.14 1.82 -0.39
N LYS A 55 -13.87 1.97 -0.75
CA LYS A 55 -12.85 2.60 0.10
C LYS A 55 -13.22 4.06 0.45
N ALA A 56 -13.74 4.84 -0.51
CA ALA A 56 -14.16 6.22 -0.29
C ALA A 56 -15.36 6.31 0.66
N LYS A 57 -16.34 5.42 0.52
CA LYS A 57 -17.49 5.31 1.45
C LYS A 57 -17.03 4.91 2.85
N ALA A 58 -16.14 3.94 2.98
CA ALA A 58 -15.56 3.52 4.26
C ALA A 58 -14.81 4.65 4.96
N ALA A 59 -14.16 5.53 4.18
CA ALA A 59 -13.53 6.75 4.68
C ALA A 59 -14.52 7.91 4.99
N ASN A 60 -15.83 7.68 4.81
CA ASN A 60 -16.90 8.69 4.96
C ASN A 60 -16.80 9.86 3.97
N MET A 61 -16.37 9.61 2.73
CA MET A 61 -16.45 10.61 1.67
C MET A 61 -17.91 10.83 1.25
N ALA A 62 -18.31 12.09 1.09
CA ALA A 62 -19.66 12.43 0.70
C ALA A 62 -20.02 11.86 -0.68
N LYS A 63 -21.26 11.38 -0.83
CA LYS A 63 -21.75 10.77 -2.07
C LYS A 63 -21.58 11.72 -3.28
N ASP A 64 -21.93 12.99 -3.13
CA ASP A 64 -21.80 14.00 -4.19
C ASP A 64 -20.33 14.18 -4.63
N THR A 65 -19.37 14.05 -3.71
CA THR A 65 -17.93 14.13 -4.03
C THR A 65 -17.49 12.92 -4.84
N ILE A 66 -17.96 11.72 -4.49
CA ILE A 66 -17.72 10.49 -5.24
C ILE A 66 -18.29 10.60 -6.66
N GLU A 67 -19.55 11.00 -6.79
CA GLU A 67 -20.21 11.14 -8.09
C GLU A 67 -19.52 12.18 -8.98
N ARG A 68 -19.08 13.32 -8.41
CA ARG A 68 -18.29 14.31 -9.14
C ARG A 68 -16.96 13.77 -9.61
N ALA A 69 -16.27 12.97 -8.81
CA ALA A 69 -15.01 12.34 -9.19
C ALA A 69 -15.21 11.35 -10.35
N VAL A 70 -16.27 10.54 -10.32
CA VAL A 70 -16.64 9.64 -11.44
C VAL A 70 -16.88 10.44 -12.71
N LYS A 71 -17.73 11.49 -12.67
CA LYS A 71 -18.05 12.34 -13.82
C LYS A 71 -16.84 13.06 -14.41
N LYS A 72 -15.89 13.49 -13.55
CA LYS A 72 -14.62 14.05 -14.03
C LYS A 72 -13.76 12.99 -14.72
N GLY A 73 -13.71 11.78 -14.19
CA GLY A 73 -12.97 10.67 -14.79
C GLY A 73 -13.54 10.25 -16.15
N THR A 74 -14.86 10.23 -16.30
CA THR A 74 -15.53 9.90 -17.58
C THR A 74 -15.54 11.05 -18.59
N GLY A 75 -15.11 12.26 -18.19
CA GLY A 75 -15.14 13.45 -19.06
C GLY A 75 -16.50 14.15 -19.16
N GLU A 76 -17.49 13.73 -18.37
CA GLU A 76 -18.82 14.42 -18.30
C GLU A 76 -18.74 15.79 -17.61
N LEU A 77 -17.73 15.99 -16.76
CA LEU A 77 -17.43 17.27 -16.15
C LEU A 77 -15.99 17.67 -16.49
N GLU A 78 -15.80 18.98 -16.75
CA GLU A 78 -14.45 19.53 -16.87
C GLU A 78 -13.63 19.24 -15.64
N GLY A 79 -12.40 18.79 -15.83
CA GLY A 79 -11.48 18.44 -14.75
C GLY A 79 -10.05 18.39 -15.24
N VAL A 80 -9.17 18.23 -14.28
CA VAL A 80 -7.75 18.04 -14.54
C VAL A 80 -7.54 16.62 -15.05
N GLU A 81 -6.73 16.48 -16.08
CA GLU A 81 -6.36 15.18 -16.62
C GLU A 81 -5.25 14.56 -15.78
N TYR A 82 -5.56 13.45 -15.10
CA TYR A 82 -4.60 12.69 -14.33
C TYR A 82 -3.97 11.56 -15.15
N ILE A 83 -2.71 11.26 -14.83
CA ILE A 83 -1.95 10.11 -15.35
C ILE A 83 -1.37 9.31 -14.20
N GLU A 84 -1.23 8.01 -14.41
CA GLU A 84 -0.52 7.12 -13.50
C GLU A 84 0.94 7.00 -13.90
N ILE A 85 1.84 7.08 -12.93
CA ILE A 85 3.27 6.91 -13.11
C ILE A 85 3.80 6.07 -11.96
N ARG A 86 4.62 5.07 -12.27
CA ARG A 86 5.40 4.34 -11.27
C ARG A 86 6.83 4.85 -11.29
N TYR A 87 7.30 5.30 -10.14
CA TYR A 87 8.71 5.63 -9.91
C TYR A 87 9.40 4.50 -9.17
N GLU A 88 10.66 4.30 -9.49
CA GLU A 88 11.50 3.22 -8.97
C GLU A 88 12.79 3.79 -8.44
N GLY A 89 13.28 3.28 -7.31
CA GLY A 89 14.52 3.80 -6.74
C GLY A 89 15.02 2.98 -5.58
N TYR A 90 16.22 3.34 -5.14
CA TYR A 90 16.87 2.77 -3.98
C TYR A 90 16.98 3.81 -2.87
N GLY A 91 16.54 3.45 -1.68
CA GLY A 91 16.72 4.22 -0.46
C GLY A 91 17.98 3.82 0.30
N PRO A 92 18.16 4.37 1.52
CA PRO A 92 19.25 4.01 2.42
C PRO A 92 19.33 2.49 2.64
N GLY A 93 20.54 1.96 2.80
CA GLY A 93 20.77 0.53 2.98
C GLY A 93 20.48 -0.35 1.75
N GLY A 94 20.31 0.26 0.57
CA GLY A 94 19.99 -0.46 -0.67
C GLY A 94 18.53 -0.94 -0.76
N VAL A 95 17.66 -0.42 0.08
CA VAL A 95 16.23 -0.75 0.08
C VAL A 95 15.58 -0.32 -1.22
N ALA A 96 14.92 -1.24 -1.91
CA ALA A 96 14.15 -0.97 -3.11
C ALA A 96 12.81 -0.32 -2.77
N PHE A 97 12.44 0.72 -3.53
CA PHE A 97 11.15 1.41 -3.42
C PHE A 97 10.44 1.45 -4.76
N LEU A 98 9.16 1.04 -4.77
CA LEU A 98 8.20 1.36 -5.82
C LEU A 98 7.26 2.43 -5.30
N VAL A 99 7.03 3.49 -6.09
CA VAL A 99 6.19 4.62 -5.71
C VAL A 99 5.16 4.85 -6.81
N ASP A 100 3.92 4.50 -6.55
CA ASP A 100 2.80 4.72 -7.46
C ASP A 100 2.23 6.11 -7.25
N VAL A 101 2.11 6.85 -8.33
CA VAL A 101 1.75 8.27 -8.34
C VAL A 101 0.61 8.51 -9.31
N VAL A 102 -0.36 9.33 -8.91
CA VAL A 102 -1.39 9.89 -9.77
C VAL A 102 -1.25 11.41 -9.78
N THR A 103 -0.86 11.96 -10.92
CA THR A 103 -0.52 13.37 -11.06
C THR A 103 -1.10 13.98 -12.33
N ASP A 104 -1.36 15.27 -12.27
CA ASP A 104 -1.68 16.13 -13.42
C ASP A 104 -0.43 16.77 -14.05
N ASN A 105 0.74 16.63 -13.39
CA ASN A 105 1.99 17.22 -13.83
C ASN A 105 3.19 16.30 -13.59
N LYS A 106 3.55 15.56 -14.63
CA LYS A 106 4.68 14.61 -14.62
C LYS A 106 6.00 15.21 -14.14
N ASN A 107 6.30 16.45 -14.59
CA ASN A 107 7.58 17.10 -14.28
C ASN A 107 7.67 17.50 -12.81
N ARG A 108 6.57 18.07 -12.26
CA ARG A 108 6.47 18.40 -10.84
C ARG A 108 6.63 17.15 -9.99
N SER A 109 5.87 16.11 -10.29
CA SER A 109 5.92 14.85 -9.57
C SER A 109 7.32 14.21 -9.61
N ALA A 110 7.94 14.09 -10.79
CA ALA A 110 9.28 13.54 -10.92
C ALA A 110 10.33 14.32 -10.12
N SER A 111 10.25 15.65 -10.15
CA SER A 111 11.18 16.52 -9.40
C SER A 111 11.02 16.33 -7.89
N THR A 112 9.77 16.27 -7.40
CA THR A 112 9.49 16.09 -5.97
C THR A 112 9.91 14.71 -5.48
N VAL A 113 9.59 13.65 -6.21
CA VAL A 113 10.00 12.28 -5.85
C VAL A 113 11.52 12.16 -5.84
N ARG A 114 12.21 12.68 -6.88
CA ARG A 114 13.68 12.69 -6.93
C ARG A 114 14.29 13.44 -5.75
N MET A 115 13.71 14.59 -5.40
CA MET A 115 14.17 15.37 -4.24
C MET A 115 14.02 14.60 -2.94
N ASN A 116 12.89 13.87 -2.74
CA ASN A 116 12.67 13.08 -1.54
C ASN A 116 13.71 11.96 -1.41
N PHE A 117 14.00 11.22 -2.50
CA PHE A 117 15.08 10.24 -2.51
C PHE A 117 16.42 10.86 -2.17
N SER A 118 16.81 11.93 -2.87
CA SER A 118 18.14 12.57 -2.70
C SER A 118 18.35 13.13 -1.29
N ARG A 119 17.32 13.72 -0.67
CA ARG A 119 17.40 14.26 0.70
C ARG A 119 17.60 13.18 1.76
N ASN A 120 17.17 11.97 1.47
CA ASN A 120 17.24 10.83 2.38
C ASN A 120 18.30 9.81 1.94
N GLU A 121 19.37 10.26 1.28
CA GLU A 121 20.50 9.42 0.84
C GLU A 121 20.10 8.28 -0.10
N GLY A 122 18.98 8.43 -0.80
CA GLY A 122 18.51 7.50 -1.81
C GLY A 122 18.75 8.02 -3.23
N ASN A 123 18.42 7.22 -4.20
CA ASN A 123 18.54 7.54 -5.63
C ASN A 123 17.31 7.06 -6.40
N LEU A 124 16.69 7.97 -7.15
CA LEU A 124 15.65 7.63 -8.11
C LEU A 124 16.30 6.96 -9.33
N GLY A 125 15.88 5.73 -9.61
CA GLY A 125 16.34 4.94 -10.74
C GLY A 125 15.52 5.14 -12.02
N GLU A 126 15.84 4.35 -13.03
CA GLU A 126 15.07 4.25 -14.25
C GLU A 126 13.93 3.22 -14.09
N THR A 127 12.95 3.28 -14.98
CA THR A 127 11.86 2.28 -15.02
C THR A 127 12.44 0.88 -15.23
N GLY A 128 12.00 -0.09 -14.41
CA GLY A 128 12.48 -1.46 -14.41
C GLY A 128 13.70 -1.71 -13.50
N SER A 129 14.19 -0.69 -12.78
CA SER A 129 15.37 -0.84 -11.92
C SER A 129 15.12 -1.65 -10.65
N VAL A 130 13.88 -1.66 -10.14
CA VAL A 130 13.51 -2.42 -8.92
C VAL A 130 12.19 -3.17 -9.03
N ALA A 131 11.36 -2.91 -10.04
CA ALA A 131 10.03 -3.50 -10.18
C ALA A 131 10.08 -5.05 -10.22
N PHE A 132 11.14 -5.62 -10.80
CA PHE A 132 11.35 -7.07 -10.86
C PHE A 132 11.56 -7.74 -9.49
N MET A 133 11.82 -6.97 -8.45
CA MET A 133 11.98 -7.48 -7.07
C MET A 133 10.65 -7.67 -6.35
N PHE A 134 9.54 -7.29 -6.98
CA PHE A 134 8.22 -7.33 -6.38
C PHE A 134 7.25 -8.10 -7.27
N ASP A 135 6.44 -8.95 -6.63
CA ASP A 135 5.33 -9.66 -7.27
C ASP A 135 4.00 -9.11 -6.76
N ARG A 136 3.00 -9.09 -7.61
CA ARG A 136 1.64 -8.78 -7.18
C ARG A 136 1.05 -9.99 -6.49
N LYS A 137 0.75 -9.87 -5.19
CA LYS A 137 0.25 -10.96 -4.34
C LYS A 137 -0.96 -10.52 -3.52
N GLY A 138 -1.80 -11.48 -3.16
CA GLY A 138 -2.78 -11.32 -2.10
C GLY A 138 -2.12 -11.57 -0.76
N ILE A 139 -2.30 -10.67 0.20
CA ILE A 139 -1.71 -10.72 1.53
C ILE A 139 -2.80 -10.66 2.57
N LEU A 140 -2.80 -11.63 3.51
CA LEU A 140 -3.70 -11.63 4.67
C LEU A 140 -2.84 -11.75 5.93
N GLU A 141 -2.96 -10.78 6.83
CA GLU A 141 -2.18 -10.71 8.07
C GLU A 141 -3.04 -11.12 9.27
N PHE A 142 -2.53 -12.03 10.11
CA PHE A 142 -3.22 -12.57 11.27
C PHE A 142 -2.39 -12.34 12.53
N ASP A 143 -2.98 -11.75 13.56
CA ASP A 143 -2.37 -11.65 14.88
C ASP A 143 -2.30 -13.05 15.53
N LYS A 144 -1.09 -13.54 15.79
CA LYS A 144 -0.85 -14.86 16.39
C LYS A 144 -1.55 -15.06 17.74
N LYS A 145 -1.83 -13.98 18.46
CA LYS A 145 -2.57 -14.04 19.74
C LYS A 145 -4.06 -14.33 19.55
N LYS A 146 -4.59 -14.11 18.35
CA LYS A 146 -6.02 -14.21 18.04
C LYS A 146 -6.39 -15.44 17.23
N VAL A 147 -5.40 -16.11 16.63
CA VAL A 147 -5.63 -17.27 15.76
C VAL A 147 -4.87 -18.50 16.23
N ASN A 148 -5.40 -19.68 15.95
CA ASN A 148 -4.67 -20.93 16.09
C ASN A 148 -3.83 -21.12 14.83
N GLU A 149 -2.49 -21.14 14.98
CA GLU A 149 -1.56 -21.19 13.84
C GLU A 149 -1.67 -22.48 13.04
N GLU A 150 -1.87 -23.65 13.69
CA GLU A 150 -2.03 -24.93 13.00
C GLU A 150 -3.29 -24.91 12.12
N LYS A 151 -4.42 -24.46 12.69
CA LYS A 151 -5.68 -24.32 11.95
C LYS A 151 -5.59 -23.30 10.82
N LEU A 152 -4.87 -22.19 11.04
CA LEU A 152 -4.62 -21.19 10.00
C LEU A 152 -3.85 -21.80 8.83
N MET A 153 -2.75 -22.51 9.12
CA MET A 153 -1.90 -23.14 8.12
C MET A 153 -2.68 -24.18 7.31
N GLU A 154 -3.39 -25.10 7.98
CA GLU A 154 -4.19 -26.13 7.32
C GLU A 154 -5.24 -25.50 6.40
N THR A 155 -6.05 -24.57 6.95
CA THR A 155 -7.14 -23.94 6.19
C THR A 155 -6.64 -23.13 5.01
N ALA A 156 -5.55 -22.35 5.18
CA ALA A 156 -5.01 -21.52 4.12
C ALA A 156 -4.43 -22.34 2.97
N LEU A 157 -3.67 -23.40 3.28
CA LEU A 157 -3.09 -24.29 2.25
C LEU A 157 -4.17 -25.08 1.50
N GLU A 158 -5.19 -25.61 2.22
CA GLU A 158 -6.34 -26.28 1.59
C GLU A 158 -7.12 -25.33 0.66
N ALA A 159 -7.18 -24.05 0.99
CA ALA A 159 -7.89 -23.06 0.19
C ALA A 159 -7.06 -22.52 -1.00
N GLY A 160 -5.79 -22.90 -1.12
CA GLY A 160 -4.93 -22.51 -2.24
C GLY A 160 -3.95 -21.36 -1.95
N ALA A 161 -3.60 -21.11 -0.68
CA ALA A 161 -2.52 -20.20 -0.35
C ALA A 161 -1.19 -20.72 -0.91
N GLU A 162 -0.35 -19.81 -1.43
CA GLU A 162 0.97 -20.17 -1.97
C GLU A 162 2.00 -20.36 -0.88
N ASP A 163 1.94 -19.53 0.17
CA ASP A 163 2.92 -19.57 1.26
C ASP A 163 2.33 -18.96 2.54
N ILE A 164 2.94 -19.31 3.67
CA ILE A 164 2.63 -18.72 4.98
C ILE A 164 3.94 -18.32 5.64
N VAL A 165 4.16 -17.01 5.74
CA VAL A 165 5.35 -16.44 6.35
C VAL A 165 5.11 -16.16 7.83
N ASP A 166 5.92 -16.81 8.66
CA ASP A 166 5.92 -16.60 10.10
C ASP A 166 6.70 -15.34 10.47
N ARG A 167 6.05 -14.43 11.20
CA ARG A 167 6.64 -13.19 11.75
C ARG A 167 6.54 -13.21 13.28
N GLU A 168 7.23 -12.29 13.95
CA GLU A 168 7.28 -12.24 15.42
C GLU A 168 5.88 -12.20 16.08
N HIS A 169 4.98 -11.36 15.54
CA HIS A 169 3.64 -11.15 16.09
C HIS A 169 2.50 -11.53 15.13
N PHE A 170 2.81 -11.77 13.87
CA PHE A 170 1.84 -12.01 12.81
C PHE A 170 2.20 -13.24 12.00
N SER A 171 1.19 -13.96 11.54
CA SER A 171 1.30 -14.91 10.43
C SER A 171 0.76 -14.25 9.17
N VAL A 172 1.51 -14.33 8.07
CA VAL A 172 1.16 -13.69 6.80
C VAL A 172 0.86 -14.77 5.78
N VAL A 173 -0.38 -14.89 5.35
CA VAL A 173 -0.80 -15.79 4.29
C VAL A 173 -0.64 -15.08 2.94
N ILE A 174 0.07 -15.72 2.01
CA ILE A 174 0.38 -15.21 0.67
C ILE A 174 -0.40 -16.02 -0.35
N THR A 175 -1.06 -15.35 -1.28
CA THR A 175 -1.85 -15.97 -2.35
C THR A 175 -1.53 -15.40 -3.71
N ASP A 176 -1.84 -16.14 -4.77
CA ASP A 176 -2.03 -15.52 -6.08
C ASP A 176 -3.17 -14.49 -6.00
N PRO A 177 -3.08 -13.35 -6.70
CA PRO A 177 -4.16 -12.35 -6.71
C PRO A 177 -5.53 -12.89 -7.13
N ASN A 178 -5.57 -13.92 -7.96
CA ASN A 178 -6.83 -14.52 -8.43
C ASN A 178 -7.48 -15.42 -7.36
N ASP A 179 -6.67 -16.01 -6.48
CA ASP A 179 -7.14 -16.91 -5.41
C ASP A 179 -7.42 -16.17 -4.09
N PHE A 180 -7.03 -14.90 -4.00
CA PHE A 180 -7.14 -14.08 -2.79
C PHE A 180 -8.53 -14.11 -2.15
N GLU A 181 -9.58 -13.85 -2.92
CA GLU A 181 -10.96 -13.83 -2.41
C GLU A 181 -11.43 -15.21 -1.93
N ASN A 182 -11.04 -16.26 -2.63
CA ASN A 182 -11.39 -17.65 -2.27
C ASN A 182 -10.72 -18.05 -0.95
N VAL A 183 -9.40 -17.77 -0.82
CA VAL A 183 -8.64 -18.07 0.40
C VAL A 183 -9.19 -17.25 1.57
N LYS A 184 -9.41 -15.94 1.37
CA LYS A 184 -9.98 -15.06 2.39
C LYS A 184 -11.33 -15.59 2.88
N LYS A 185 -12.24 -15.92 1.97
CA LYS A 185 -13.55 -16.45 2.31
C LYS A 185 -13.47 -17.75 3.10
N ALA A 186 -12.61 -18.68 2.69
CA ALA A 186 -12.44 -19.96 3.39
C ALA A 186 -11.93 -19.77 4.84
N LEU A 187 -11.01 -18.81 5.05
CA LEU A 187 -10.52 -18.46 6.37
C LEU A 187 -11.60 -17.80 7.24
N ASP A 188 -12.34 -16.83 6.68
CA ASP A 188 -13.45 -16.15 7.37
C ASP A 188 -14.54 -17.16 7.80
N GLU A 189 -14.91 -18.14 6.96
CA GLU A 189 -15.89 -19.21 7.27
C GLU A 189 -15.45 -20.12 8.42
N LYS A 190 -14.15 -20.25 8.65
CA LYS A 190 -13.56 -20.98 9.77
C LYS A 190 -13.36 -20.10 11.03
N GLY A 191 -13.79 -18.83 10.97
CA GLY A 191 -13.63 -17.86 12.05
C GLY A 191 -12.21 -17.32 12.21
N LEU A 192 -11.37 -17.47 11.17
CA LEU A 192 -10.03 -16.91 11.11
C LEU A 192 -10.11 -15.55 10.39
N ASN A 193 -10.28 -14.48 11.16
CA ASN A 193 -10.41 -13.13 10.63
C ASN A 193 -9.05 -12.46 10.55
N SER A 194 -8.69 -11.96 9.37
CA SER A 194 -7.45 -11.20 9.16
C SER A 194 -7.56 -9.79 9.74
N GLU A 195 -6.45 -9.27 10.27
CA GLU A 195 -6.32 -7.86 10.68
C GLU A 195 -6.18 -6.94 9.47
N ASN A 196 -5.50 -7.43 8.43
CA ASN A 196 -5.35 -6.77 7.14
C ASN A 196 -5.51 -7.79 6.01
N ALA A 197 -6.13 -7.36 4.90
CA ALA A 197 -6.33 -8.18 3.72
C ALA A 197 -6.31 -7.29 2.47
N GLU A 198 -5.32 -7.47 1.61
CA GLU A 198 -5.13 -6.65 0.41
C GLU A 198 -4.38 -7.37 -0.71
N ILE A 199 -4.57 -6.93 -1.94
CA ILE A 199 -3.71 -7.30 -3.07
C ILE A 199 -2.69 -6.17 -3.25
N THR A 200 -1.40 -6.51 -3.11
CA THR A 200 -0.31 -5.52 -3.05
C THR A 200 0.92 -6.00 -3.83
N MET A 201 1.92 -5.12 -3.99
CA MET A 201 3.24 -5.49 -4.51
C MET A 201 4.08 -6.03 -3.33
N TYR A 202 4.31 -7.32 -3.33
CA TYR A 202 5.03 -8.03 -2.28
C TYR A 202 6.49 -8.28 -2.69
N PRO A 203 7.49 -7.97 -1.87
CA PRO A 203 8.89 -8.17 -2.21
C PRO A 203 9.26 -9.65 -2.20
N GLN A 204 9.96 -10.11 -3.25
CA GLN A 204 10.51 -11.47 -3.32
C GLN A 204 11.59 -11.71 -2.26
N ASN A 205 12.36 -10.66 -1.93
CA ASN A 205 13.40 -10.69 -0.91
C ASN A 205 13.35 -9.42 -0.06
N GLU A 206 13.49 -9.58 1.25
CA GLU A 206 13.52 -8.48 2.20
C GLU A 206 14.97 -8.15 2.62
N ILE A 207 15.25 -6.86 2.78
CA ILE A 207 16.49 -6.37 3.37
C ILE A 207 16.28 -6.15 4.87
N LYS A 208 16.96 -6.95 5.70
CA LYS A 208 16.93 -6.81 7.16
C LYS A 208 17.72 -5.57 7.57
N ILE A 209 17.04 -4.64 8.24
CA ILE A 209 17.66 -3.44 8.79
C ILE A 209 17.98 -3.69 10.27
N THR A 210 19.27 -3.59 10.60
CA THR A 210 19.80 -3.98 11.91
C THR A 210 20.27 -2.81 12.75
N ASP A 211 20.33 -1.59 12.18
CA ASP A 211 20.76 -0.39 12.88
C ASP A 211 19.70 0.72 12.83
N ILE A 212 19.68 1.53 13.90
CA ILE A 212 18.69 2.61 14.09
C ILE A 212 18.87 3.75 13.09
N GLU A 213 20.12 4.07 12.71
CA GLU A 213 20.40 5.20 11.83
C GLU A 213 19.82 4.94 10.43
N THR A 214 20.11 3.77 9.86
CA THR A 214 19.54 3.35 8.56
C THR A 214 18.02 3.24 8.64
N ALA A 215 17.47 2.65 9.71
CA ALA A 215 16.03 2.56 9.91
C ALA A 215 15.37 3.95 9.92
N THR A 216 15.96 4.91 10.64
CA THR A 216 15.47 6.30 10.70
C THR A 216 15.43 6.96 9.34
N LYS A 217 16.49 6.80 8.54
CA LYS A 217 16.58 7.37 7.19
C LYS A 217 15.54 6.74 6.23
N ILE A 218 15.36 5.41 6.30
CA ILE A 218 14.35 4.68 5.50
C ILE A 218 12.95 5.18 5.84
N LEU A 219 12.60 5.24 7.11
CA LEU A 219 11.28 5.68 7.56
C LEU A 219 11.02 7.15 7.23
N LYS A 220 12.06 7.99 7.30
CA LYS A 220 11.96 9.38 6.88
C LYS A 220 11.72 9.51 5.37
N LEU A 221 12.42 8.74 4.54
CA LEU A 221 12.15 8.69 3.10
C LEU A 221 10.70 8.26 2.84
N TYR A 222 10.24 7.21 3.52
CA TYR A 222 8.88 6.73 3.42
C TYR A 222 7.86 7.84 3.76
N ASP A 223 8.07 8.55 4.86
CA ASP A 223 7.21 9.64 5.32
C ASP A 223 7.21 10.82 4.35
N ASP A 224 8.38 11.22 3.85
CA ASP A 224 8.51 12.32 2.88
C ASP A 224 7.81 11.97 1.54
N LEU A 225 7.86 10.70 1.11
CA LEU A 225 7.13 10.22 -0.06
C LEU A 225 5.62 10.18 0.21
N GLU A 226 5.20 9.65 1.35
CA GLU A 226 3.79 9.60 1.73
C GLU A 226 3.18 10.99 1.95
N ASP A 227 3.98 11.97 2.31
CA ASP A 227 3.53 13.36 2.45
C ASP A 227 3.26 14.06 1.11
N ASN A 228 3.73 13.50 0.00
CA ASN A 228 3.43 14.01 -1.33
C ASN A 228 1.99 13.66 -1.74
N GLU A 229 1.22 14.68 -2.13
CA GLU A 229 -0.21 14.53 -2.51
C GLU A 229 -0.43 13.73 -3.82
N ASP A 230 0.60 13.60 -4.65
CA ASP A 230 0.53 12.83 -5.89
C ASP A 230 0.81 11.33 -5.64
N VAL A 231 1.48 10.96 -4.55
CA VAL A 231 1.77 9.57 -4.20
C VAL A 231 0.51 8.86 -3.72
N GLN A 232 0.20 7.72 -4.35
CA GLN A 232 -0.92 6.86 -3.98
C GLN A 232 -0.46 5.73 -3.07
N GLU A 233 0.53 4.94 -3.52
CA GLU A 233 1.02 3.78 -2.80
C GLU A 233 2.56 3.76 -2.83
N ILE A 234 3.15 3.21 -1.78
CA ILE A 234 4.59 3.02 -1.63
C ILE A 234 4.83 1.58 -1.21
N TYR A 235 5.63 0.88 -2.00
CA TYR A 235 6.08 -0.47 -1.67
C TYR A 235 7.59 -0.45 -1.47
N ALA A 236 8.06 -1.16 -0.46
CA ALA A 236 9.47 -1.23 -0.16
C ALA A 236 9.84 -2.61 0.42
N ASN A 237 11.07 -3.04 0.20
CA ASN A 237 11.53 -4.37 0.60
C ASN A 237 12.33 -4.38 1.92
N PHE A 238 12.16 -3.38 2.78
CA PHE A 238 12.81 -3.38 4.09
C PHE A 238 12.08 -4.23 5.13
N ASN A 239 12.86 -4.81 6.04
CA ASN A 239 12.37 -5.48 7.23
C ASN A 239 13.10 -4.93 8.45
N ILE A 240 12.42 -4.08 9.23
CA ILE A 240 12.92 -3.49 10.48
C ILE A 240 12.39 -4.31 11.63
N SER A 241 13.30 -4.81 12.51
CA SER A 241 12.89 -5.60 13.67
C SER A 241 12.12 -4.75 14.68
N ASP A 242 11.21 -5.40 15.44
CA ASP A 242 10.42 -4.75 16.47
C ASP A 242 11.28 -4.08 17.54
N LYS A 243 12.43 -4.67 17.88
CA LYS A 243 13.39 -4.09 18.82
C LYS A 243 13.96 -2.74 18.38
N ILE A 244 14.13 -2.55 17.07
CA ILE A 244 14.59 -1.27 16.50
C ILE A 244 13.44 -0.26 16.55
N LEU A 245 12.25 -0.67 16.15
CA LEU A 245 11.06 0.20 16.18
C LEU A 245 10.74 0.69 17.59
N GLU A 246 10.81 -0.19 18.61
CA GLU A 246 10.62 0.17 20.00
C GLU A 246 11.65 1.18 20.52
N LYS A 247 12.92 1.02 20.13
CA LYS A 247 13.99 1.98 20.48
C LYS A 247 13.82 3.35 19.82
N MET A 248 13.13 3.40 18.69
CA MET A 248 12.84 4.67 17.99
C MET A 248 11.63 5.40 18.59
N GLU A 249 10.80 4.70 19.37
CA GLU A 249 9.62 5.26 20.05
C GLU A 249 9.95 5.90 21.40
N GLY A 250 10.99 5.45 22.09
CA GLY A 250 11.44 5.94 23.42
C GLY A 250 12.41 7.08 23.31
#